data_c9b3bf543bbd06c6d17f0c5b4c24b28d
#
_entry.id   c9b3bf543bbd06c6d17f0c5b4c24b28d
#
_cell.length_a   1.000
_cell.length_b   1.000
_cell.length_c   1.000
_cell.angle_alpha   90.00
_cell.angle_beta   90.00
_cell.angle_gamma   90.00
#
_symmetry.space_group_name_H-M   'P 1'
#
loop_
_entity.id
_entity.type
_entity.pdbx_description
1 polymer ?
#
loop_
_entity_poly.entity_id
_entity_poly.type
_entity_poly.pdbx_seq_one_letter_code
_entity_poly.pdbx_strand_id
1 'polypeptide(L)'
;CWVTIAIPEIIEILDLKEGDFFRTFLIDTLAAQVKTLAETQDAETGLWHTLIVDPTSYLEASATAGFAYGILKAVRKGYLPRHYEAVGIKAVRGVLANIDETGELQQVSFGTAMGDTMQFYKDIALTSMPYGQSLAMCALGEFLRTYI
;
A
#
# COMPACT_ATOMS: atom_id res chain seq x y z
N CYS A 1 4.97 2.72 1.52
CA CYS A 1 3.70 2.92 0.80
C CYS A 1 3.60 4.28 0.10
N TRP A 2 4.21 5.37 0.64
CA TRP A 2 4.05 6.72 0.08
C TRP A 2 4.45 6.85 -1.39
N VAL A 3 5.52 6.19 -1.82
CA VAL A 3 5.94 6.17 -3.25
C VAL A 3 4.87 5.49 -4.12
N THR A 4 4.30 4.39 -3.65
CA THR A 4 3.22 3.66 -4.36
C THR A 4 1.97 4.52 -4.54
N ILE A 5 1.65 5.36 -3.54
CA ILE A 5 0.53 6.32 -3.59
C ILE A 5 0.89 7.49 -4.50
N ALA A 6 2.06 8.10 -4.30
CA ALA A 6 2.44 9.36 -4.93
C ALA A 6 2.60 9.23 -6.45
N ILE A 7 3.12 8.13 -6.96
CA ILE A 7 3.40 7.99 -8.39
C ILE A 7 2.13 8.13 -9.25
N PRO A 8 1.05 7.37 -9.04
CA PRO A 8 -0.15 7.53 -9.85
C PRO A 8 -0.82 8.90 -9.65
N GLU A 9 -0.69 9.51 -8.45
CA GLU A 9 -1.17 10.88 -8.21
C GLU A 9 -0.39 11.92 -9.01
N ILE A 10 0.95 11.85 -8.99
CA ILE A 10 1.81 12.79 -9.72
C ILE A 10 1.54 12.73 -11.21
N ILE A 11 1.42 11.52 -11.78
CA ILE A 11 1.13 11.36 -13.21
C ILE A 11 -0.21 12.02 -13.57
N GLU A 12 -1.23 11.85 -12.73
CA GLU A 12 -2.56 12.41 -12.95
C GLU A 12 -2.60 13.93 -12.74
N ILE A 13 -2.05 14.43 -11.62
CA ILE A 13 -2.06 15.85 -11.27
C ILE A 13 -1.25 16.69 -12.28
N LEU A 14 -0.11 16.19 -12.71
CA LEU A 14 0.73 16.88 -13.72
C LEU A 14 0.28 16.60 -15.15
N ASP A 15 -0.75 15.78 -15.34
CA ASP A 15 -1.27 15.40 -16.65
C ASP A 15 -0.17 14.89 -17.61
N LEU A 16 0.76 14.06 -17.09
CA LEU A 16 1.88 13.53 -17.86
C LEU A 16 1.40 12.59 -18.97
N LYS A 17 1.77 12.89 -20.19
CA LYS A 17 1.29 12.17 -21.39
C LYS A 17 2.16 10.96 -21.72
N GLU A 18 1.62 10.06 -22.55
CA GLU A 18 2.41 8.99 -23.15
C GLU A 18 3.58 9.55 -23.97
N GLY A 19 4.75 8.94 -23.81
CA GLY A 19 6.00 9.43 -24.42
C GLY A 19 6.77 10.43 -23.56
N ASP A 20 6.19 10.92 -22.46
CA ASP A 20 6.94 11.73 -21.49
C ASP A 20 7.96 10.85 -20.74
N PHE A 21 9.21 11.30 -20.73
CA PHE A 21 10.30 10.58 -20.04
C PHE A 21 10.03 10.44 -18.53
N PHE A 22 9.54 11.50 -17.90
CA PHE A 22 9.28 11.47 -16.46
C PHE A 22 8.13 10.53 -16.10
N ARG A 23 7.07 10.49 -16.94
CA ARG A 23 6.00 9.51 -16.79
C ARG A 23 6.54 8.08 -16.89
N THR A 24 7.34 7.79 -17.88
CA THR A 24 7.94 6.47 -18.08
C THR A 24 8.79 6.07 -16.87
N PHE A 25 9.66 6.96 -16.41
CA PHE A 25 10.49 6.74 -15.22
C PHE A 25 9.66 6.44 -13.96
N LEU A 26 8.57 7.18 -13.76
CA LEU A 26 7.67 6.95 -12.61
C LEU A 26 6.97 5.59 -12.69
N ILE A 27 6.46 5.22 -13.86
CA ILE A 27 5.78 3.93 -14.08
C ILE A 27 6.77 2.76 -13.90
N ASP A 28 7.98 2.84 -14.44
CA ASP A 28 9.00 1.80 -14.29
C ASP A 28 9.40 1.63 -12.81
N THR A 29 9.53 2.74 -12.09
CA THR A 29 9.79 2.73 -10.63
C THR A 29 8.67 2.04 -9.87
N LEU A 30 7.42 2.39 -10.18
CA LEU A 30 6.25 1.77 -9.56
C LEU A 30 6.15 0.27 -9.88
N ALA A 31 6.39 -0.09 -11.14
CA ALA A 31 6.34 -1.48 -11.58
C ALA A 31 7.39 -2.36 -10.86
N ALA A 32 8.61 -1.85 -10.71
CA ALA A 32 9.67 -2.54 -9.97
C ALA A 32 9.28 -2.74 -8.48
N GLN A 33 8.73 -1.70 -7.85
CA GLN A 33 8.25 -1.79 -6.47
C GLN A 33 7.10 -2.80 -6.33
N VAL A 34 6.08 -2.71 -7.19
CA VAL A 34 4.87 -3.56 -7.10
C VAL A 34 5.20 -5.02 -7.39
N LYS A 35 6.18 -5.30 -8.26
CA LYS A 35 6.69 -6.67 -8.45
C LYS A 35 7.18 -7.26 -7.13
N THR A 36 8.04 -6.55 -6.41
CA THR A 36 8.55 -7.01 -5.10
C THR A 36 7.43 -7.11 -4.06
N LEU A 37 6.50 -6.16 -4.05
CA LEU A 37 5.32 -6.23 -3.16
C LEU A 37 4.49 -7.49 -3.42
N ALA A 38 4.27 -7.87 -4.68
CA ALA A 38 3.54 -9.08 -5.02
C ALA A 38 4.24 -10.36 -4.54
N GLU A 39 5.58 -10.38 -4.55
CA GLU A 39 6.40 -11.50 -4.11
C GLU A 39 6.48 -11.61 -2.57
N THR A 40 6.29 -10.50 -1.85
CA THR A 40 6.48 -10.41 -0.40
C THR A 40 5.17 -10.24 0.39
N GLN A 41 4.03 -10.24 -0.29
CA GLN A 41 2.72 -10.16 0.37
C GLN A 41 2.46 -11.42 1.19
N ASP A 42 2.10 -11.26 2.47
CA ASP A 42 1.76 -12.39 3.32
C ASP A 42 0.60 -13.20 2.72
N ALA A 43 0.80 -14.52 2.64
CA ALA A 43 -0.09 -15.40 1.90
C ALA A 43 -1.45 -15.58 2.58
N GLU A 44 -1.51 -15.51 3.89
CA GLU A 44 -2.72 -15.76 4.68
C GLU A 44 -3.53 -14.48 4.89
N THR A 45 -2.86 -13.41 5.31
CA THR A 45 -3.52 -12.17 5.72
C THR A 45 -3.67 -11.16 4.59
N GLY A 46 -2.80 -11.19 3.58
CA GLY A 46 -2.74 -10.18 2.53
C GLY A 46 -2.06 -8.87 2.95
N LEU A 47 -1.56 -8.79 4.18
CA LEU A 47 -0.78 -7.66 4.67
C LEU A 47 0.69 -7.76 4.24
N TRP A 48 1.48 -6.74 4.58
CA TRP A 48 2.94 -6.77 4.50
C TRP A 48 3.55 -6.57 5.87
N HIS A 49 4.70 -7.22 6.07
CA HIS A 49 5.53 -7.00 7.24
C HIS A 49 6.10 -5.58 7.24
N THR A 50 6.27 -4.98 8.42
CA THR A 50 6.89 -3.65 8.56
C THR A 50 8.30 -3.61 7.97
N LEU A 51 9.04 -4.70 8.09
CA LEU A 51 10.27 -4.98 7.36
C LEU A 51 9.95 -6.00 6.27
N ILE A 52 9.68 -5.54 5.06
CA ILE A 52 9.04 -6.31 3.98
C ILE A 52 9.68 -7.69 3.73
N VAL A 53 10.99 -7.83 3.92
CA VAL A 53 11.73 -9.08 3.71
C VAL A 53 12.01 -9.87 4.99
N ASP A 54 11.49 -9.42 6.14
CA ASP A 54 11.69 -10.07 7.42
C ASP A 54 10.36 -10.57 8.01
N PRO A 55 10.03 -11.86 7.82
CA PRO A 55 8.78 -12.44 8.29
C PRO A 55 8.67 -12.55 9.82
N THR A 56 9.73 -12.19 10.57
CA THR A 56 9.69 -12.12 12.02
C THR A 56 9.26 -10.75 12.54
N SER A 57 9.13 -9.76 11.65
CA SER A 57 8.55 -8.46 11.99
C SER A 57 7.03 -8.52 11.94
N TYR A 58 6.36 -7.57 12.60
CA TYR A 58 4.89 -7.56 12.62
C TYR A 58 4.29 -7.19 11.24
N LEU A 59 3.08 -7.65 11.00
CA LEU A 59 2.26 -7.25 9.85
C LEU A 59 1.66 -5.86 10.12
N GLU A 60 1.65 -4.98 9.10
CA GLU A 60 1.30 -3.57 9.26
C GLU A 60 0.15 -3.19 8.33
N ALA A 61 -0.95 -2.69 8.89
CA ALA A 61 -2.17 -2.46 8.15
C ALA A 61 -2.20 -1.13 7.38
N SER A 62 -1.57 -0.06 7.88
CA SER A 62 -1.63 1.24 7.23
C SER A 62 -0.81 1.29 5.95
N ALA A 63 0.42 0.75 5.96
CA ALA A 63 1.22 0.63 4.74
C ALA A 63 0.54 -0.29 3.73
N THR A 64 -0.10 -1.38 4.20
CA THR A 64 -0.91 -2.28 3.37
C THR A 64 -2.03 -1.52 2.67
N ALA A 65 -2.77 -0.67 3.39
CA ALA A 65 -3.81 0.16 2.79
C ALA A 65 -3.24 1.11 1.72
N GLY A 66 -2.10 1.75 2.01
CA GLY A 66 -1.42 2.60 1.03
C GLY A 66 -0.96 1.85 -0.22
N PHE A 67 -0.42 0.63 -0.07
CA PHE A 67 -0.09 -0.23 -1.21
C PHE A 67 -1.33 -0.64 -2.00
N ALA A 68 -2.41 -1.05 -1.32
CA ALA A 68 -3.67 -1.39 -1.97
C ALA A 68 -4.21 -0.24 -2.82
N TYR A 69 -4.26 0.98 -2.26
CA TYR A 69 -4.69 2.16 -2.99
C TYR A 69 -3.86 2.40 -4.25
N GLY A 70 -2.54 2.49 -4.11
CA GLY A 70 -1.66 2.83 -5.23
C GLY A 70 -1.66 1.75 -6.33
N ILE A 71 -1.67 0.46 -5.96
CA ILE A 71 -1.73 -0.66 -6.90
C ILE A 71 -3.05 -0.64 -7.68
N LEU A 72 -4.19 -0.56 -6.99
CA LEU A 72 -5.51 -0.57 -7.63
C LEU A 72 -5.70 0.65 -8.55
N LYS A 73 -5.30 1.85 -8.10
CA LYS A 73 -5.33 3.06 -8.93
C LYS A 73 -4.44 2.93 -10.16
N ALA A 74 -3.22 2.43 -10.01
CA ALA A 74 -2.31 2.27 -11.13
C ALA A 74 -2.79 1.23 -12.16
N VAL A 75 -3.41 0.15 -11.70
CA VAL A 75 -4.04 -0.85 -12.59
C VAL A 75 -5.24 -0.24 -13.32
N ARG A 76 -6.14 0.43 -12.60
CA ARG A 76 -7.32 1.09 -13.19
C ARG A 76 -6.95 2.16 -14.23
N LYS A 77 -5.86 2.90 -13.98
CA LYS A 77 -5.34 3.92 -14.92
C LYS A 77 -4.49 3.35 -16.05
N GLY A 78 -4.26 2.04 -16.09
CA GLY A 78 -3.44 1.38 -17.11
C GLY A 78 -1.94 1.62 -16.98
N TYR A 79 -1.46 2.07 -15.80
CA TYR A 79 -0.03 2.24 -15.53
C TYR A 79 0.65 0.92 -15.16
N LEU A 80 -0.11 -0.03 -14.61
CA LEU A 80 0.36 -1.37 -14.27
C LEU A 80 -0.49 -2.45 -14.96
N PRO A 81 0.11 -3.61 -15.27
CA PRO A 81 -0.61 -4.77 -15.81
C PRO A 81 -1.73 -5.25 -14.89
N ARG A 82 -2.86 -5.68 -15.50
CA ARG A 82 -4.07 -6.09 -14.78
C ARG A 82 -3.87 -7.25 -13.77
N HIS A 83 -2.87 -8.10 -13.96
CA HIS A 83 -2.64 -9.21 -13.04
C HIS A 83 -2.29 -8.74 -11.60
N TYR A 84 -1.80 -7.50 -11.42
CA TYR A 84 -1.56 -6.94 -10.09
C TYR A 84 -2.85 -6.53 -9.34
N GLU A 85 -4.01 -6.51 -10.01
CA GLU A 85 -5.29 -6.24 -9.37
C GLU A 85 -5.55 -7.20 -8.20
N ALA A 86 -5.24 -8.49 -8.38
CA ALA A 86 -5.40 -9.50 -7.35
C ALA A 86 -4.59 -9.21 -6.07
N VAL A 87 -3.39 -8.63 -6.21
CA VAL A 87 -2.55 -8.21 -5.08
C VAL A 87 -3.23 -7.08 -4.31
N GLY A 88 -3.74 -6.07 -5.01
CA GLY A 88 -4.48 -4.97 -4.39
C GLY A 88 -5.76 -5.42 -3.69
N ILE A 89 -6.54 -6.30 -4.32
CA ILE A 89 -7.78 -6.85 -3.73
C ILE A 89 -7.48 -7.66 -2.48
N LYS A 90 -6.43 -8.49 -2.50
CA LYS A 90 -6.01 -9.27 -1.34
C LYS A 90 -5.60 -8.36 -0.18
N ALA A 91 -4.87 -7.28 -0.46
CA ALA A 91 -4.52 -6.28 0.52
C ALA A 91 -5.75 -5.58 1.12
N VAL A 92 -6.75 -5.22 0.31
CA VAL A 92 -8.01 -4.64 0.81
C VAL A 92 -8.72 -5.60 1.77
N ARG A 93 -8.75 -6.90 1.48
CA ARG A 93 -9.32 -7.89 2.39
C ARG A 93 -8.57 -7.96 3.73
N GLY A 94 -7.25 -7.88 3.68
CA GLY A 94 -6.41 -7.82 4.89
C GLY A 94 -6.69 -6.55 5.71
N VAL A 95 -6.83 -5.41 5.05
CA VAL A 95 -7.21 -4.15 5.72
C VAL A 95 -8.58 -4.28 6.39
N LEU A 96 -9.59 -4.80 5.67
CA LEU A 96 -10.95 -5.00 6.21
C LEU A 96 -10.96 -5.91 7.44
N ALA A 97 -10.15 -6.96 7.45
CA ALA A 97 -10.03 -7.88 8.58
C ALA A 97 -9.42 -7.24 9.84
N ASN A 98 -8.80 -6.06 9.70
CA ASN A 98 -8.20 -5.30 10.80
C ASN A 98 -9.01 -4.03 11.17
N ILE A 99 -10.21 -3.85 10.63
CA ILE A 99 -11.14 -2.82 11.07
C ILE A 99 -12.03 -3.42 12.16
N ASP A 100 -12.03 -2.80 13.33
CA ASP A 100 -12.81 -3.25 14.47
C ASP A 100 -14.29 -2.85 14.40
N GLU A 101 -15.06 -3.24 15.42
CA GLU A 101 -16.51 -2.98 15.53
C GLU A 101 -16.85 -1.47 15.57
N THR A 102 -15.91 -0.62 15.95
CA THR A 102 -16.08 0.84 15.99
C THR A 102 -15.74 1.50 14.66
N GLY A 103 -15.20 0.73 13.71
CA GLY A 103 -14.75 1.21 12.41
C GLY A 103 -13.30 1.73 12.41
N GLU A 104 -12.53 1.47 13.46
CA GLU A 104 -11.14 1.87 13.55
C GLU A 104 -10.20 0.81 12.96
N LEU A 105 -9.28 1.25 12.11
CA LEU A 105 -8.21 0.39 11.62
C LEU A 105 -7.19 0.14 12.73
N GLN A 106 -7.08 -1.10 13.14
CA GLN A 106 -6.08 -1.61 14.07
C GLN A 106 -4.81 -2.04 13.33
N GLN A 107 -3.81 -2.54 14.05
CA GLN A 107 -2.55 -3.04 13.49
C GLN A 107 -1.75 -1.97 12.73
N VAL A 108 -1.80 -0.73 13.20
CA VAL A 108 -1.11 0.43 12.65
C VAL A 108 0.07 0.80 13.52
N SER A 109 1.25 1.00 12.95
CA SER A 109 2.45 1.48 13.67
C SER A 109 2.19 2.82 14.35
N PHE A 110 2.65 3.01 15.58
CA PHE A 110 2.60 4.30 16.27
C PHE A 110 3.67 5.26 15.75
N GLY A 111 3.57 5.64 14.49
CA GLY A 111 4.61 6.45 13.83
C GLY A 111 5.90 5.66 13.58
N THR A 112 6.73 6.16 12.70
CA THR A 112 8.02 5.52 12.40
C THR A 112 9.10 6.59 12.40
N ALA A 113 9.78 6.73 13.55
CA ALA A 113 10.98 7.54 13.64
C ALA A 113 12.17 6.82 13.00
N MET A 114 13.28 7.52 12.83
CA MET A 114 14.53 6.91 12.37
C MET A 114 15.19 6.17 13.54
N GLY A 115 15.49 4.90 13.35
CA GLY A 115 16.21 4.06 14.32
C GLY A 115 17.48 3.48 13.71
N ASP A 116 18.44 3.17 14.59
CA ASP A 116 19.79 2.69 14.19
C ASP A 116 19.82 1.17 13.95
N THR A 117 18.78 0.44 14.33
CA THR A 117 18.74 -1.03 14.24
C THR A 117 17.42 -1.51 13.67
N MET A 118 17.41 -2.69 13.07
CA MET A 118 16.17 -3.35 12.61
C MET A 118 15.24 -3.67 13.78
N GLN A 119 15.78 -3.95 14.96
CA GLN A 119 14.99 -4.22 16.16
C GLN A 119 14.14 -3.01 16.57
N PHE A 120 14.66 -1.79 16.43
CA PHE A 120 13.90 -0.57 16.68
C PHE A 120 12.57 -0.55 15.91
N TYR A 121 12.59 -0.95 14.63
CA TYR A 121 11.38 -0.98 13.81
C TYR A 121 10.42 -2.11 14.18
N LYS A 122 10.92 -3.22 14.73
CA LYS A 122 10.09 -4.32 15.22
C LYS A 122 9.41 -4.01 16.55
N ASP A 123 9.98 -3.11 17.33
CA ASP A 123 9.50 -2.73 18.67
C ASP A 123 8.50 -1.57 18.64
N ILE A 124 8.19 -1.02 17.47
CA ILE A 124 7.18 0.04 17.35
C ILE A 124 5.82 -0.51 17.77
N ALA A 125 5.17 0.17 18.72
CA ALA A 125 3.85 -0.21 19.21
C ALA A 125 2.80 -0.15 18.09
N LEU A 126 1.86 -1.09 18.13
CA LEU A 126 0.72 -1.14 17.22
C LEU A 126 -0.52 -0.55 17.90
N THR A 127 -1.29 0.22 17.16
CA THR A 127 -2.48 0.92 17.65
C THR A 127 -3.40 1.28 16.49
N SER A 128 -4.43 2.08 16.73
CA SER A 128 -5.16 2.85 15.71
C SER A 128 -4.56 4.25 15.59
N MET A 129 -4.41 4.76 14.37
CA MET A 129 -3.84 6.08 14.10
C MET A 129 -4.62 6.79 12.97
N PRO A 130 -4.79 8.13 13.05
CA PRO A 130 -5.56 8.87 12.03
C PRO A 130 -5.05 8.69 10.60
N TYR A 131 -3.73 8.59 10.40
CA TYR A 131 -3.17 8.35 9.07
C TYR A 131 -3.47 6.94 8.54
N GLY A 132 -3.52 5.93 9.43
CA GLY A 132 -3.94 4.58 9.07
C GLY A 132 -5.39 4.56 8.61
N GLN A 133 -6.27 5.24 9.35
CA GLN A 133 -7.68 5.40 8.99
C GLN A 133 -7.84 6.08 7.63
N SER A 134 -7.09 7.16 7.38
CA SER A 134 -7.12 7.86 6.09
C SER A 134 -6.67 6.96 4.93
N LEU A 135 -5.60 6.19 5.11
CA LEU A 135 -5.13 5.26 4.10
C LEU A 135 -6.13 4.13 3.84
N ALA A 136 -6.79 3.61 4.88
CA ALA A 136 -7.86 2.63 4.71
C ALA A 136 -9.03 3.21 3.90
N MET A 137 -9.46 4.43 4.18
CA MET A 137 -10.51 5.11 3.42
C MET A 137 -10.12 5.29 1.94
N CYS A 138 -8.87 5.66 1.67
CA CYS A 138 -8.37 5.76 0.29
C CYS A 138 -8.41 4.39 -0.42
N ALA A 139 -7.93 3.33 0.24
CA ALA A 139 -7.92 1.98 -0.32
C ALA A 139 -9.32 1.46 -0.62
N LEU A 140 -10.25 1.63 0.32
CA LEU A 140 -11.65 1.21 0.16
C LEU A 140 -12.37 2.02 -0.93
N GLY A 141 -12.13 3.34 -0.98
CA GLY A 141 -12.69 4.19 -2.02
C GLY A 141 -12.18 3.82 -3.41
N GLU A 142 -10.90 3.50 -3.55
CA GLU A 142 -10.34 3.06 -4.85
C GLU A 142 -10.83 1.65 -5.23
N PHE A 143 -10.96 0.76 -4.26
CA PHE A 143 -11.54 -0.57 -4.48
C PHE A 143 -12.98 -0.46 -5.03
N LEU A 144 -13.81 0.40 -4.46
CA LEU A 144 -15.17 0.62 -4.97
C LEU A 144 -15.15 1.15 -6.41
N ARG A 145 -14.24 2.07 -6.76
CA ARG A 145 -14.09 2.60 -8.14
C ARG A 145 -13.70 1.53 -9.17
N THR A 146 -13.12 0.42 -8.73
CA THR A 146 -12.76 -0.68 -9.64
C THR A 146 -14.01 -1.45 -10.09
N TYR A 147 -15.10 -1.38 -9.34
CA TYR A 147 -16.34 -2.14 -9.57
C TYR A 147 -17.57 -1.27 -9.92
N ILE A 148 -17.45 0.05 -9.83
CA ILE A 148 -18.50 1.02 -10.18
C ILE A 148 -18.07 1.82 -11.42
#